data_d00ee5719f21bed4e7062276d7623510
#
_entry.id   d00ee5719f21bed4e7062276d7623510
#
_cell.length_a   1.000
_cell.length_b   1.000
_cell.length_c   1.000
_cell.angle_alpha   90.00
_cell.angle_beta   90.00
_cell.angle_gamma   90.00
#
_symmetry.space_group_name_H-M   'P 1'
#
loop_
_entity.id
_entity.type
_entity.pdbx_description
1 polymer ?
#
loop_
_entity_poly.entity_id
_entity_poly.type
_entity_poly.pdbx_seq_one_letter_code
_entity_poly.pdbx_strand_id
1 'polypeptide(L)'
;MPGDQEPHGKARWRAWARERRDGLAIDHAAVVAGLRDFLGAVDGAAGGWILTYRPLPGEVDLDALLPDWRCAVTRTHAGGLLTVHPADASTERHRLGYLQPVAGTPEVARADVTVALVPGLAFDPWGTRLGHGAGHYDRLLPGLGPRVPRVGVTSGALVTAVRLPIEPHDTPMTHLATEAGVRAIRS
;
A
#
# COMPACT_ATOMS: atom_id res chain seq x y z
N MET A 1 -17.10 23.84 -19.99
CA MET A 1 -16.63 22.80 -19.06
C MET A 1 -17.16 21.47 -19.57
N PRO A 2 -16.36 20.56 -20.15
CA PRO A 2 -16.83 19.21 -20.40
C PRO A 2 -17.02 18.55 -19.04
N GLY A 3 -18.24 18.07 -18.78
CA GLY A 3 -18.58 17.44 -17.51
C GLY A 3 -17.70 16.22 -17.26
N ASP A 4 -17.03 16.22 -16.11
CA ASP A 4 -16.34 15.07 -15.53
C ASP A 4 -17.38 13.96 -15.29
N GLN A 5 -17.66 13.16 -16.33
CA GLN A 5 -18.41 11.92 -16.13
C GLN A 5 -17.50 10.99 -15.31
N GLU A 6 -17.96 10.64 -14.11
CA GLU A 6 -17.27 9.68 -13.26
C GLU A 6 -16.89 8.42 -14.04
N PRO A 7 -15.65 7.90 -13.90
CA PRO A 7 -15.26 6.67 -14.59
C PRO A 7 -16.14 5.50 -14.15
N HIS A 8 -16.69 4.76 -15.09
CA HIS A 8 -17.43 3.53 -14.80
C HIS A 8 -16.52 2.31 -14.91
N GLY A 9 -16.48 1.48 -13.84
CA GLY A 9 -15.70 0.24 -13.76
C GLY A 9 -14.20 0.44 -13.48
N LYS A 10 -13.56 -0.58 -12.87
CA LYS A 10 -12.16 -0.53 -12.41
C LYS A 10 -11.15 -0.16 -13.49
N ALA A 11 -11.38 -0.56 -14.75
CA ALA A 11 -10.45 -0.28 -15.84
C ALA A 11 -10.34 1.23 -16.15
N ARG A 12 -11.47 1.94 -16.20
CA ARG A 12 -11.51 3.39 -16.42
C ARG A 12 -10.93 4.15 -15.24
N TRP A 13 -11.21 3.72 -14.04
CA TRP A 13 -10.62 4.29 -12.83
C TRP A 13 -9.09 4.12 -12.79
N ARG A 14 -8.57 2.98 -13.25
CA ARG A 14 -7.11 2.79 -13.39
C ARG A 14 -6.50 3.73 -14.42
N ALA A 15 -7.17 3.95 -15.55
CA ALA A 15 -6.73 4.92 -16.55
C ALA A 15 -6.68 6.34 -15.98
N TRP A 16 -7.76 6.79 -15.34
CA TRP A 16 -7.85 8.07 -14.64
C TRP A 16 -6.74 8.25 -13.59
N ALA A 17 -6.49 7.23 -12.77
CA ALA A 17 -5.48 7.31 -11.74
C ALA A 17 -4.06 7.39 -12.32
N ARG A 18 -3.78 6.67 -13.42
CA ARG A 18 -2.46 6.73 -14.09
C ARG A 18 -2.21 8.11 -14.69
N GLU A 19 -3.20 8.66 -15.39
CA GLU A 19 -3.13 10.00 -15.97
C GLU A 19 -2.88 11.05 -14.87
N ARG A 20 -3.59 10.95 -13.74
CA ARG A 20 -3.45 11.88 -12.63
C ARG A 20 -2.13 11.73 -11.87
N ARG A 21 -1.50 10.57 -11.91
CA ARG A 21 -0.16 10.32 -11.34
C ARG A 21 0.96 10.88 -12.20
N ASP A 22 0.73 11.01 -13.51
CA ASP A 22 1.74 11.52 -14.43
C ASP A 22 2.08 12.97 -14.09
N GLY A 23 3.35 13.21 -13.78
CA GLY A 23 3.83 14.52 -13.34
C GLY A 23 3.39 14.95 -11.92
N LEU A 24 2.71 14.09 -11.14
CA LEU A 24 2.33 14.42 -9.77
C LEU A 24 3.56 14.51 -8.86
N ALA A 25 3.80 15.68 -8.29
CA ALA A 25 4.78 15.87 -7.23
C ALA A 25 4.18 15.35 -5.90
N ILE A 26 4.82 14.35 -5.29
CA ILE A 26 4.41 13.78 -4.00
C ILE A 26 5.36 14.29 -2.92
N ASP A 27 4.85 14.82 -1.84
CA ASP A 27 5.63 15.13 -0.65
C ASP A 27 5.82 13.84 0.18
N HIS A 28 6.80 13.03 -0.22
CA HIS A 28 7.14 11.78 0.46
C HIS A 28 7.48 12.01 1.94
N ALA A 29 8.15 13.12 2.25
CA ALA A 29 8.60 13.43 3.61
C ALA A 29 7.41 13.68 4.54
N ALA A 30 6.39 14.43 4.08
CA ALA A 30 5.18 14.67 4.87
C ALA A 30 4.40 13.37 5.13
N VAL A 31 4.26 12.49 4.11
CA VAL A 31 3.61 11.18 4.30
C VAL A 31 4.37 10.32 5.30
N VAL A 32 5.70 10.24 5.18
CA VAL A 32 6.56 9.47 6.11
C VAL A 32 6.47 10.03 7.53
N ALA A 33 6.45 11.35 7.71
CA ALA A 33 6.29 11.96 9.03
C ALA A 33 4.96 11.55 9.70
N GLY A 34 3.84 11.64 8.97
CA GLY A 34 2.54 11.18 9.47
C GLY A 34 2.51 9.68 9.78
N LEU A 35 3.20 8.86 8.98
CA LEU A 35 3.34 7.43 9.26
C LEU A 35 4.17 7.15 10.50
N ARG A 36 5.27 7.90 10.74
CA ARG A 36 6.06 7.77 11.98
C ARG A 36 5.22 8.04 13.22
N ASP A 37 4.45 9.12 13.22
CA ASP A 37 3.56 9.46 14.33
C ASP A 37 2.52 8.36 14.56
N PHE A 38 1.92 7.86 13.50
CA PHE A 38 0.95 6.77 13.57
C PHE A 38 1.57 5.47 14.10
N LEU A 39 2.71 5.04 13.55
CA LEU A 39 3.39 3.81 13.95
C LEU A 39 3.87 3.88 15.41
N GLY A 40 4.31 5.05 15.87
CA GLY A 40 4.67 5.28 17.27
C GLY A 40 3.50 5.14 18.24
N ALA A 41 2.27 5.34 17.77
CA ALA A 41 1.04 5.22 18.57
C ALA A 41 0.36 3.83 18.47
N VAL A 42 0.79 2.97 17.53
CA VAL A 42 0.19 1.62 17.37
C VAL A 42 0.84 0.65 18.33
N ASP A 43 0.03 0.04 19.20
CA ASP A 43 0.47 -0.99 20.11
C ASP A 43 1.12 -2.18 19.37
N GLY A 44 2.32 -2.57 19.80
CA GLY A 44 3.05 -3.69 19.22
C GLY A 44 3.80 -3.38 17.91
N ALA A 45 3.67 -2.18 17.34
CA ALA A 45 4.38 -1.83 16.11
C ALA A 45 5.91 -1.92 16.27
N ALA A 46 6.44 -1.46 17.41
CA ALA A 46 7.88 -1.49 17.69
C ALA A 46 8.45 -2.93 17.86
N GLY A 47 7.61 -3.90 18.27
CA GLY A 47 8.02 -5.29 18.50
C GLY A 47 7.78 -6.24 17.34
N GLY A 48 6.98 -5.84 16.36
CA GLY A 48 6.58 -6.66 15.22
C GLY A 48 7.18 -6.21 13.90
N TRP A 49 6.66 -6.73 12.81
CA TRP A 49 7.06 -6.33 11.47
C TRP A 49 6.06 -5.36 10.85
N ILE A 50 6.58 -4.29 10.25
CA ILE A 50 5.80 -3.38 9.43
C ILE A 50 5.91 -3.86 7.98
N LEU A 51 4.82 -4.40 7.45
CA LEU A 51 4.76 -4.72 6.03
C LEU A 51 4.72 -3.41 5.23
N THR A 52 5.71 -3.21 4.40
CA THR A 52 5.84 -2.08 3.47
C THR A 52 5.97 -2.59 2.03
N TYR A 53 6.40 -1.76 1.11
CA TYR A 53 6.55 -2.10 -0.30
C TYR A 53 7.75 -1.40 -0.91
N ARG A 54 8.25 -1.92 -2.03
CA ARG A 54 9.19 -1.19 -2.90
C ARG A 54 8.36 -0.36 -3.88
N PRO A 55 8.56 0.97 -3.91
CA PRO A 55 7.68 1.84 -4.67
C PRO A 55 7.83 1.64 -6.18
N LEU A 56 6.71 1.65 -6.87
CA LEU A 56 6.65 1.85 -8.31
C LEU A 56 6.68 3.37 -8.62
N PRO A 57 7.01 3.77 -9.86
CA PRO A 57 6.92 5.19 -10.25
C PRO A 57 5.57 5.80 -9.88
N GLY A 58 5.60 6.94 -9.17
CA GLY A 58 4.41 7.65 -8.69
C GLY A 58 3.75 7.01 -7.45
N GLU A 59 4.40 6.09 -6.74
CA GLU A 59 4.04 5.67 -5.39
C GLU A 59 4.89 6.42 -4.36
N VAL A 60 4.38 6.51 -3.13
CA VAL A 60 5.12 7.12 -2.04
C VAL A 60 6.32 6.25 -1.70
N ASP A 61 7.51 6.85 -1.64
CA ASP A 61 8.72 6.20 -1.18
C ASP A 61 8.74 6.16 0.35
N LEU A 62 8.84 4.95 0.91
CA LEU A 62 8.84 4.67 2.35
C LEU A 62 10.21 4.22 2.88
N ASP A 63 11.25 4.27 2.08
CA ASP A 63 12.58 3.79 2.49
C ASP A 63 13.11 4.53 3.73
N ALA A 64 12.67 5.77 3.96
CA ALA A 64 13.01 6.53 5.16
C ALA A 64 12.41 5.96 6.47
N LEU A 65 11.49 4.99 6.43
CA LEU A 65 11.01 4.26 7.60
C LEU A 65 11.94 3.09 7.99
N LEU A 66 12.76 2.59 7.06
CA LEU A 66 13.54 1.36 7.28
C LEU A 66 14.49 1.43 8.47
N PRO A 67 15.17 2.57 8.79
CA PRO A 67 16.07 2.64 9.95
C PRO A 67 15.36 2.58 11.30
N ASP A 68 14.09 2.97 11.34
CA ASP A 68 13.35 3.19 12.60
C ASP A 68 12.53 1.96 13.00
N TRP A 69 12.21 1.07 12.04
CA TRP A 69 11.25 -0.02 12.21
C TRP A 69 11.75 -1.32 11.58
N ARG A 70 11.32 -2.46 12.15
CA ARG A 70 11.50 -3.75 11.49
C ARG A 70 10.58 -3.85 10.29
N CYS A 71 11.08 -3.46 9.13
CA CYS A 71 10.32 -3.44 7.90
C CYS A 71 10.44 -4.74 7.11
N ALA A 72 9.34 -5.16 6.52
CA ALA A 72 9.26 -6.28 5.60
C ALA A 72 8.63 -5.85 4.27
N VAL A 73 9.03 -6.50 3.18
CA VAL A 73 8.52 -6.25 1.83
C VAL A 73 8.05 -7.55 1.19
N THR A 74 7.28 -7.45 0.11
CA THR A 74 6.75 -8.62 -0.57
C THR A 74 7.68 -9.14 -1.66
N ARG A 75 7.67 -10.48 -1.85
CA ARG A 75 8.17 -11.16 -3.03
C ARG A 75 6.99 -11.79 -3.78
N THR A 76 6.98 -11.64 -5.10
CA THR A 76 5.96 -12.22 -5.98
C THR A 76 6.41 -13.55 -6.54
N HIS A 77 5.59 -14.57 -6.37
CA HIS A 77 5.78 -15.91 -6.93
C HIS A 77 4.90 -16.16 -8.17
N ALA A 78 5.10 -17.31 -8.80
CA ALA A 78 4.22 -17.76 -9.86
C ALA A 78 2.74 -17.78 -9.40
N GLY A 79 1.81 -17.43 -10.28
CA GLY A 79 0.40 -17.29 -9.94
C GLY A 79 0.06 -16.04 -9.13
N GLY A 80 1.05 -15.16 -8.86
CA GLY A 80 0.83 -13.89 -8.14
C GLY A 80 0.64 -14.04 -6.64
N LEU A 81 1.08 -15.15 -6.04
CA LEU A 81 1.18 -15.29 -4.59
C LEU A 81 2.26 -14.36 -4.06
N LEU A 82 1.97 -13.68 -2.97
CA LEU A 82 2.94 -12.86 -2.24
C LEU A 82 3.42 -13.59 -0.97
N THR A 83 4.73 -13.57 -0.75
CA THR A 83 5.37 -13.88 0.53
C THR A 83 6.00 -12.62 1.12
N VAL A 84 6.22 -12.60 2.42
CA VAL A 84 6.73 -11.46 3.18
C VAL A 84 8.15 -11.76 3.62
N HIS A 85 9.07 -10.82 3.44
CA HIS A 85 10.49 -11.01 3.73
C HIS A 85 11.08 -9.75 4.35
N PRO A 86 12.19 -9.82 5.11
CA PRO A 86 12.89 -8.65 5.64
C PRO A 86 13.23 -7.65 4.53
N ALA A 87 13.03 -6.36 4.78
CA ALA A 87 13.26 -5.32 3.78
C ALA A 87 14.76 -5.04 3.53
N ASP A 88 15.63 -5.43 4.46
CA ASP A 88 17.10 -5.34 4.37
C ASP A 88 17.73 -6.52 3.61
N ALA A 89 16.94 -7.50 3.19
CA ALA A 89 17.41 -8.61 2.39
C ALA A 89 17.94 -8.16 1.02
N SER A 90 18.87 -8.93 0.47
CA SER A 90 19.34 -8.75 -0.91
C SER A 90 18.17 -8.80 -1.88
N THR A 91 18.21 -7.95 -2.91
CA THR A 91 17.11 -7.81 -3.87
C THR A 91 17.52 -8.21 -5.29
N GLU A 92 16.53 -8.65 -6.04
CA GLU A 92 16.59 -8.87 -7.48
C GLU A 92 15.49 -8.08 -8.19
N ARG A 93 15.65 -7.84 -9.49
CA ARG A 93 14.62 -7.16 -10.28
C ARG A 93 13.58 -8.16 -10.77
N HIS A 94 12.32 -7.93 -10.40
CA HIS A 94 11.19 -8.65 -10.98
C HIS A 94 11.01 -8.28 -12.45
N ARG A 95 10.43 -9.20 -13.26
CA ARG A 95 10.16 -8.99 -14.71
C ARG A 95 9.32 -7.73 -15.03
N LEU A 96 8.56 -7.23 -14.06
CA LEU A 96 7.77 -5.98 -14.16
C LEU A 96 8.55 -4.73 -13.73
N GLY A 97 9.86 -4.87 -13.42
CA GLY A 97 10.76 -3.75 -13.19
C GLY A 97 10.97 -3.32 -11.74
N TYR A 98 10.15 -3.75 -10.79
CA TYR A 98 10.36 -3.43 -9.38
C TYR A 98 11.38 -4.36 -8.70
N LEU A 99 11.94 -3.91 -7.58
CA LEU A 99 12.83 -4.72 -6.74
C LEU A 99 12.02 -5.60 -5.79
N GLN A 100 12.51 -6.82 -5.57
CA GLN A 100 11.95 -7.76 -4.60
C GLN A 100 13.07 -8.55 -3.94
N PRO A 101 12.88 -9.15 -2.75
CA PRO A 101 13.85 -10.04 -2.13
C PRO A 101 14.26 -11.18 -3.07
N VAL A 102 15.52 -11.61 -3.04
CA VAL A 102 16.01 -12.74 -3.85
C VAL A 102 15.32 -14.06 -3.45
N ALA A 103 15.29 -15.02 -4.36
CA ALA A 103 14.77 -16.35 -4.07
C ALA A 103 15.55 -17.00 -2.92
N GLY A 104 14.84 -17.71 -2.02
CA GLY A 104 15.45 -18.35 -0.85
C GLY A 104 15.64 -17.43 0.36
N THR A 105 15.32 -16.13 0.28
CA THR A 105 15.26 -15.26 1.47
C THR A 105 14.27 -15.85 2.48
N PRO A 106 14.63 -15.93 3.78
CA PRO A 106 13.70 -16.39 4.82
C PRO A 106 12.41 -15.57 4.84
N GLU A 107 11.28 -16.24 5.03
CA GLU A 107 9.98 -15.57 5.13
C GLU A 107 9.74 -15.03 6.54
N VAL A 108 9.07 -13.89 6.60
CA VAL A 108 8.43 -13.37 7.81
C VAL A 108 7.05 -13.99 7.94
N ALA A 109 6.75 -14.58 9.08
CA ALA A 109 5.42 -15.15 9.31
C ALA A 109 4.36 -14.01 9.28
N ARG A 110 3.24 -14.26 8.61
CA ARG A 110 2.15 -13.27 8.52
C ARG A 110 1.60 -12.86 9.88
N ALA A 111 1.67 -13.78 10.86
CA ALA A 111 1.24 -13.53 12.23
C ALA A 111 2.12 -12.50 12.96
N ASP A 112 3.37 -12.30 12.50
CA ASP A 112 4.31 -11.35 13.08
C ASP A 112 4.16 -9.95 12.48
N VAL A 113 3.33 -9.79 11.44
CA VAL A 113 3.03 -8.47 10.86
C VAL A 113 2.05 -7.73 11.76
N THR A 114 2.45 -6.58 12.24
CA THR A 114 1.66 -5.74 13.16
C THR A 114 0.98 -4.55 12.47
N VAL A 115 1.52 -4.08 11.35
CA VAL A 115 0.91 -3.05 10.50
C VAL A 115 1.20 -3.39 9.03
N ALA A 116 0.24 -3.15 8.15
CA ALA A 116 0.43 -3.27 6.71
C ALA A 116 0.27 -1.90 6.02
N LEU A 117 1.35 -1.39 5.43
CA LEU A 117 1.37 -0.23 4.57
C LEU A 117 1.14 -0.70 3.12
N VAL A 118 0.05 -0.26 2.50
CA VAL A 118 -0.46 -0.86 1.27
C VAL A 118 -0.49 0.18 0.15
N PRO A 119 0.24 -0.05 -0.97
CA PRO A 119 0.21 0.84 -2.12
C PRO A 119 -1.06 0.66 -2.95
N GLY A 120 -1.41 1.66 -3.73
CA GLY A 120 -2.52 1.59 -4.68
C GLY A 120 -2.46 2.71 -5.70
N LEU A 121 -3.19 2.57 -6.79
CA LEU A 121 -3.33 3.62 -7.81
C LEU A 121 -4.18 4.78 -7.31
N ALA A 122 -5.23 4.48 -6.55
CA ALA A 122 -6.11 5.46 -5.91
C ALA A 122 -6.83 4.81 -4.72
N PHE A 123 -7.39 5.64 -3.86
CA PHE A 123 -8.19 5.24 -2.72
C PHE A 123 -9.45 6.10 -2.62
N ASP A 124 -10.46 5.62 -1.90
CA ASP A 124 -11.58 6.43 -1.52
C ASP A 124 -11.64 6.62 0.02
N PRO A 125 -12.45 7.57 0.52
CA PRO A 125 -12.57 7.83 1.95
C PRO A 125 -13.19 6.68 2.76
N TRP A 126 -13.75 5.69 2.10
CA TRP A 126 -14.39 4.52 2.73
C TRP A 126 -13.49 3.28 2.78
N GLY A 127 -12.24 3.42 2.31
CA GLY A 127 -11.22 2.38 2.40
C GLY A 127 -11.10 1.49 1.18
N THR A 128 -11.84 1.78 0.11
CA THR A 128 -11.67 1.03 -1.12
C THR A 128 -10.33 1.39 -1.76
N ARG A 129 -9.57 0.37 -2.15
CA ARG A 129 -8.28 0.50 -2.81
C ARG A 129 -8.38 0.10 -4.27
N LEU A 130 -7.90 0.95 -5.15
CA LEU A 130 -7.71 0.63 -6.56
C LEU A 130 -6.29 0.15 -6.80
N GLY A 131 -6.09 -1.15 -6.95
CA GLY A 131 -4.81 -1.75 -7.29
C GLY A 131 -4.53 -1.79 -8.79
N HIS A 132 -3.33 -2.23 -9.17
CA HIS A 132 -2.87 -2.36 -10.56
C HIS A 132 -3.62 -3.44 -11.38
N GLY A 133 -4.39 -4.32 -10.73
CA GLY A 133 -5.24 -5.32 -11.38
C GLY A 133 -4.77 -6.76 -11.25
N ALA A 134 -3.62 -7.01 -10.60
CA ALA A 134 -3.10 -8.38 -10.39
C ALA A 134 -3.69 -9.08 -9.14
N GLY A 135 -4.42 -8.37 -8.27
CA GLY A 135 -5.05 -8.89 -7.06
C GLY A 135 -4.06 -9.42 -6.00
N HIS A 136 -2.81 -9.00 -6.06
CA HIS A 136 -1.75 -9.52 -5.16
C HIS A 136 -2.06 -9.26 -3.69
N TYR A 137 -2.38 -8.00 -3.34
CA TYR A 137 -2.70 -7.62 -1.97
C TYR A 137 -4.04 -8.18 -1.50
N ASP A 138 -5.02 -8.34 -2.41
CA ASP A 138 -6.33 -8.89 -2.08
C ASP A 138 -6.24 -10.38 -1.67
N ARG A 139 -5.18 -11.07 -2.09
CA ARG A 139 -4.84 -12.43 -1.64
C ARG A 139 -3.94 -12.46 -0.39
N LEU A 140 -3.14 -11.41 -0.16
CA LEU A 140 -2.22 -11.35 0.98
C LEU A 140 -2.92 -10.89 2.25
N LEU A 141 -3.68 -9.79 2.17
CA LEU A 141 -4.24 -9.07 3.31
C LEU A 141 -5.19 -9.90 4.17
N PRO A 142 -6.06 -10.79 3.62
CA PRO A 142 -6.90 -11.65 4.43
C PRO A 142 -6.14 -12.61 5.34
N GLY A 143 -4.89 -12.93 4.97
CA GLY A 143 -4.00 -13.80 5.77
C GLY A 143 -3.28 -13.09 6.91
N LEU A 144 -3.42 -11.76 7.05
CA LEU A 144 -2.98 -11.00 8.20
C LEU A 144 -4.05 -11.05 9.29
N GLY A 145 -3.64 -10.88 10.55
CA GLY A 145 -4.58 -10.86 11.67
C GLY A 145 -5.69 -9.79 11.50
N PRO A 146 -6.91 -10.02 12.00
CA PRO A 146 -8.04 -9.11 11.81
C PRO A 146 -7.83 -7.74 12.46
N ARG A 147 -6.95 -7.66 13.46
CA ARG A 147 -6.61 -6.41 14.16
C ARG A 147 -5.44 -5.66 13.51
N VAL A 148 -4.76 -6.24 12.53
CA VAL A 148 -3.65 -5.58 11.82
C VAL A 148 -4.17 -4.37 11.07
N PRO A 149 -3.73 -3.14 11.39
CA PRO A 149 -4.07 -1.97 10.62
C PRO A 149 -3.60 -2.11 9.18
N ARG A 150 -4.52 -1.88 8.25
CA ARG A 150 -4.25 -1.82 6.81
C ARG A 150 -4.29 -0.37 6.39
N VAL A 151 -3.13 0.22 6.21
CA VAL A 151 -2.97 1.65 5.91
C VAL A 151 -2.74 1.81 4.42
N GLY A 152 -3.70 2.35 3.70
CA GLY A 152 -3.53 2.75 2.31
C GLY A 152 -2.61 3.96 2.24
N VAL A 153 -1.54 3.90 1.45
CA VAL A 153 -0.53 4.97 1.35
C VAL A 153 -0.57 5.57 -0.05
N THR A 154 -0.77 6.89 -0.12
CA THR A 154 -0.90 7.59 -1.39
C THR A 154 -0.74 9.10 -1.21
N SER A 155 -0.68 9.87 -2.34
CA SER A 155 -0.90 11.31 -2.29
C SER A 155 -2.39 11.62 -2.12
N GLY A 156 -2.72 12.70 -1.40
CA GLY A 156 -4.08 13.21 -1.27
C GLY A 156 -4.77 13.50 -2.60
N ALA A 157 -3.99 13.84 -3.64
CA ALA A 157 -4.50 14.04 -4.99
C ALA A 157 -5.07 12.76 -5.64
N LEU A 158 -4.75 11.59 -5.11
CA LEU A 158 -5.21 10.27 -5.57
C LEU A 158 -6.28 9.67 -4.64
N VAL A 159 -6.78 10.44 -3.69
CA VAL A 159 -7.97 10.09 -2.89
C VAL A 159 -9.19 10.69 -3.57
N THR A 160 -10.11 9.82 -4.02
CA THR A 160 -11.32 10.25 -4.74
C THR A 160 -12.38 10.77 -3.77
N ALA A 161 -13.24 11.68 -4.24
CA ALA A 161 -14.40 12.14 -3.47
C ALA A 161 -15.60 11.18 -3.58
N VAL A 162 -15.56 10.23 -4.50
CA VAL A 162 -16.63 9.28 -4.80
C VAL A 162 -16.15 7.86 -4.54
N ARG A 163 -17.09 6.94 -4.35
CA ARG A 163 -16.77 5.52 -4.12
C ARG A 163 -16.13 4.89 -5.35
N LEU A 164 -15.02 4.21 -5.13
CA LEU A 164 -14.41 3.36 -6.13
C LEU A 164 -15.21 2.05 -6.28
N PRO A 165 -15.18 1.41 -7.46
CA PRO A 165 -15.78 0.11 -7.64
C PRO A 165 -15.13 -0.94 -6.73
N ILE A 166 -15.94 -1.64 -5.94
CA ILE A 166 -15.53 -2.71 -5.02
C ILE A 166 -16.02 -4.06 -5.54
N GLU A 167 -15.22 -5.10 -5.34
CA GLU A 167 -15.55 -6.50 -5.62
C GLU A 167 -15.55 -7.31 -4.32
N PRO A 168 -16.27 -8.45 -4.24
CA PRO A 168 -16.41 -9.22 -3.01
C PRO A 168 -15.12 -9.69 -2.36
N HIS A 169 -14.04 -9.80 -3.14
CA HIS A 169 -12.73 -10.24 -2.66
C HIS A 169 -11.77 -9.07 -2.31
N ASP A 170 -12.18 -7.83 -2.56
CA ASP A 170 -11.37 -6.68 -2.19
C ASP A 170 -11.30 -6.53 -0.67
N THR A 171 -10.09 -6.36 -0.16
CA THR A 171 -9.87 -6.13 1.28
C THR A 171 -9.78 -4.62 1.54
N PRO A 172 -10.72 -4.04 2.31
CA PRO A 172 -10.72 -2.62 2.59
C PRO A 172 -9.57 -2.22 3.51
N MET A 173 -9.11 -0.98 3.34
CA MET A 173 -8.17 -0.33 4.25
C MET A 173 -8.89 0.08 5.54
N THR A 174 -8.13 0.15 6.64
CA THR A 174 -8.62 0.66 7.94
C THR A 174 -8.21 2.12 8.14
N HIS A 175 -7.15 2.55 7.45
CA HIS A 175 -6.59 3.90 7.52
C HIS A 175 -6.12 4.35 6.15
N LEU A 176 -6.00 5.68 5.98
CA LEU A 176 -5.33 6.29 4.84
C LEU A 176 -4.22 7.22 5.34
N ALA A 177 -3.03 7.10 4.75
CA ALA A 177 -1.89 7.97 4.91
C ALA A 177 -1.70 8.83 3.66
N THR A 178 -1.66 10.14 3.84
CA THR A 178 -1.39 11.14 2.82
C THR A 178 -0.46 12.21 3.40
N GLU A 179 -0.16 13.23 2.64
CA GLU A 179 0.60 14.41 3.10
C GLU A 179 -0.08 15.14 4.28
N ALA A 180 -1.38 14.93 4.47
CA ALA A 180 -2.15 15.47 5.59
C ALA A 180 -2.07 14.61 6.88
N GLY A 181 -1.26 13.54 6.88
CA GLY A 181 -1.12 12.58 7.96
C GLY A 181 -1.95 11.31 7.77
N VAL A 182 -2.09 10.52 8.84
CA VAL A 182 -2.84 9.26 8.83
C VAL A 182 -4.19 9.45 9.49
N ARG A 183 -5.25 9.05 8.79
CA ARG A 183 -6.62 9.08 9.33
C ARG A 183 -7.25 7.70 9.32
N ALA A 184 -8.01 7.37 10.36
CA ALA A 184 -8.84 6.17 10.40
C ALA A 184 -10.01 6.29 9.40
N ILE A 185 -10.36 5.18 8.78
CA ILE A 185 -11.57 5.07 7.97
C ILE A 185 -12.74 4.76 8.90
N ARG A 186 -13.77 5.59 8.82
CA ARG A 186 -15.00 5.38 9.58
C ARG A 186 -15.84 4.33 8.83
N SER A 187 -16.12 3.23 9.52
CA SER A 187 -17.10 2.23 9.10
C SER A 187 -18.53 2.77 9.15
#